data_4968bdcf47ee6ef999dd21cee57cd430
#
_entry.id   4968bdcf47ee6ef999dd21cee57cd430
#
_cell.length_a   1.000
_cell.length_b   1.000
_cell.length_c   1.000
_cell.angle_alpha   90.00
_cell.angle_beta   90.00
_cell.angle_gamma   90.00
#
_symmetry.space_group_name_H-M   'P 1'
#
loop_
_entity.id
_entity.type
_entity.pdbx_description
1 polymer ?
#
loop_
_entity_poly.entity_id
_entity_poly.type
_entity_poly.pdbx_seq_one_letter_code
_entity_poly.pdbx_strand_id
1 'polypeptide(L)'
;MNRRNFLASGASLALTASLVSRQGLGERGISGASLAQNTAGKLGNSLNRHRFGVNYTPSHNWWFCWNDWNLDPIKRDLDAIAALGADHLRIMLIWPYFQPNLTWVSWAHLERLSQLLALMGERNLDALVTVFTGQLSGWFFLPPFNKPDPALFTDEDLWKAQELFIRELARTMKAHDNIVGFDFGNEMNTCWHAKTDVGDVWMARMFSLMSSVHPEGLHVNGVDHHPWFEPDTFSARALAANRFPVIHAYPWWAEALKYGGPMDPPSTKILAAFAALVRSYAGDAQKPVWAGEFNTCIEALGEKQQAEWLETAVTAGVEGGVSWFTYWDSHDVDRKFAFNSLEYSLGLLTNDGRVKEQGHAFKRLAEAYRGKAVLFPKAAVGAPPAEQTMDGTWKWLLDYLGWKATKARA
;
A
#
# COMPACT_ATOMS: atom_id res chain seq x y z
N MET A 1 -2.17 15.29 -19.72
CA MET A 1 -2.03 16.69 -19.19
C MET A 1 -0.58 16.90 -18.76
N ASN A 2 0.06 17.90 -19.29
CA ASN A 2 1.51 18.06 -19.22
C ASN A 2 1.95 18.52 -17.82
N ARG A 3 2.89 17.79 -17.17
CA ARG A 3 3.36 17.93 -15.77
C ARG A 3 4.03 19.27 -15.40
N ARG A 4 4.13 20.26 -16.32
CA ARG A 4 4.94 21.49 -16.12
C ARG A 4 4.22 22.71 -15.54
N ASN A 5 2.91 22.68 -15.30
CA ASN A 5 2.15 23.90 -14.97
C ASN A 5 1.60 24.00 -13.55
N PHE A 6 2.15 23.28 -12.57
CA PHE A 6 1.57 23.24 -11.21
C PHE A 6 2.42 23.91 -10.10
N LEU A 7 3.44 24.67 -10.46
CA LEU A 7 4.30 25.38 -9.52
C LEU A 7 4.12 26.91 -9.62
N ALA A 8 2.98 27.45 -9.23
CA ALA A 8 2.85 28.88 -8.96
C ALA A 8 1.60 29.20 -8.14
N SER A 9 1.67 29.11 -6.82
CA SER A 9 1.00 30.04 -5.88
C SER A 9 1.38 29.66 -4.44
N GLY A 10 2.48 30.23 -3.94
CA GLY A 10 2.88 30.19 -2.54
C GLY A 10 2.30 31.40 -1.81
N ALA A 11 1.44 31.17 -0.83
CA ALA A 11 1.06 32.19 0.13
C ALA A 11 1.78 31.92 1.46
N SER A 12 2.63 32.86 1.88
CA SER A 12 3.34 32.85 3.16
C SER A 12 2.37 33.18 4.31
N LEU A 13 2.27 32.29 5.30
CA LEU A 13 1.67 32.57 6.60
C LEU A 13 2.74 32.47 7.67
N ALA A 14 2.96 33.57 8.37
CA ALA A 14 3.85 33.66 9.52
C ALA A 14 3.14 33.12 10.78
N LEU A 15 3.73 32.13 11.46
CA LEU A 15 3.28 31.66 12.78
C LEU A 15 4.16 32.25 13.89
N THR A 16 3.52 32.89 14.86
CA THR A 16 4.11 33.31 16.14
C THR A 16 4.13 32.13 17.12
N ALA A 17 5.28 31.83 17.68
CA ALA A 17 5.48 30.78 18.68
C ALA A 17 5.19 31.32 20.08
N SER A 18 4.31 30.66 20.84
CA SER A 18 4.12 30.87 22.27
C SER A 18 4.79 29.74 23.06
N LEU A 19 5.68 30.13 23.97
CA LEU A 19 6.34 29.25 24.94
C LEU A 19 5.36 28.88 26.06
N VAL A 20 5.12 27.59 26.28
CA VAL A 20 4.43 27.08 27.48
C VAL A 20 5.40 26.23 28.30
N SER A 21 5.52 26.56 29.57
CA SER A 21 6.41 25.96 30.54
C SER A 21 6.00 24.57 30.97
N ARG A 22 7.01 23.71 31.25
CA ARG A 22 6.88 22.34 31.78
C ARG A 22 6.35 22.38 33.22
N GLN A 23 5.28 21.62 33.47
CA GLN A 23 5.03 21.05 34.81
C GLN A 23 4.81 19.56 34.68
N GLY A 24 5.46 18.80 35.55
CA GLY A 24 5.55 17.36 35.54
C GLY A 24 4.22 16.68 35.83
N LEU A 25 3.97 15.59 35.13
CA LEU A 25 2.89 14.65 35.41
C LEU A 25 3.50 13.33 35.84
N GLY A 26 3.06 12.92 37.05
CA GLY A 26 3.50 11.70 37.71
C GLY A 26 3.13 10.42 36.98
N GLU A 27 3.98 9.44 37.17
CA GLU A 27 3.78 8.06 36.76
C GLU A 27 2.48 7.48 37.34
N ARG A 28 1.50 7.21 36.50
CA ARG A 28 0.41 6.26 36.83
C ARG A 28 0.69 4.95 36.12
N GLY A 29 1.09 3.97 36.91
CA GLY A 29 1.24 2.59 36.46
C GLY A 29 -0.09 2.07 35.88
N ILE A 30 -0.04 1.70 34.61
CA ILE A 30 -1.11 0.92 33.97
C ILE A 30 -0.89 -0.52 34.39
N SER A 31 -1.80 -1.03 35.22
CA SER A 31 -1.87 -2.43 35.64
C SER A 31 -2.07 -3.30 34.40
N GLY A 32 -1.10 -4.14 34.11
CA GLY A 32 -1.18 -5.14 33.05
C GLY A 32 -2.28 -6.15 33.33
N ALA A 33 -3.45 -5.97 32.75
CA ALA A 33 -4.41 -7.05 32.59
C ALA A 33 -3.89 -7.94 31.46
N SER A 34 -3.45 -9.15 31.81
CA SER A 34 -3.12 -10.23 30.90
C SER A 34 -4.34 -10.51 30.00
N LEU A 35 -4.29 -10.04 28.76
CA LEU A 35 -5.21 -10.47 27.72
C LEU A 35 -4.84 -11.93 27.38
N ALA A 36 -5.69 -12.86 27.79
CA ALA A 36 -5.58 -14.25 27.43
C ALA A 36 -5.42 -14.39 25.92
N GLN A 37 -4.31 -14.98 25.50
CA GLN A 37 -3.99 -15.28 24.11
C GLN A 37 -5.07 -16.15 23.48
N ASN A 38 -5.92 -15.56 22.67
CA ASN A 38 -6.78 -16.31 21.77
C ASN A 38 -6.01 -16.54 20.46
N THR A 39 -5.04 -17.45 20.48
CA THR A 39 -4.15 -17.77 19.35
C THR A 39 -4.81 -18.70 18.31
N ALA A 40 -6.06 -19.06 18.48
CA ALA A 40 -6.80 -19.86 17.51
C ALA A 40 -7.38 -18.93 16.42
N GLY A 41 -6.67 -18.79 15.30
CA GLY A 41 -7.21 -18.15 14.10
C GLY A 41 -6.36 -17.11 13.39
N LYS A 42 -5.28 -16.59 13.98
CA LYS A 42 -4.37 -15.67 13.26
C LYS A 42 -3.60 -16.43 12.17
N LEU A 43 -3.77 -16.02 10.92
CA LEU A 43 -3.02 -16.60 9.78
C LEU A 43 -1.53 -16.22 9.85
N GLY A 44 -1.18 -15.24 10.65
CA GLY A 44 0.17 -14.75 10.83
C GLY A 44 0.79 -14.29 9.52
N ASN A 45 2.12 -14.20 9.48
CA ASN A 45 2.88 -13.78 8.30
C ASN A 45 3.12 -14.94 7.31
N SER A 46 2.16 -15.87 7.16
CA SER A 46 2.27 -17.00 6.24
C SER A 46 2.11 -16.54 4.79
N LEU A 47 3.15 -16.76 3.97
CA LEU A 47 3.13 -16.47 2.54
C LEU A 47 2.47 -17.57 1.70
N ASN A 48 2.18 -18.73 2.31
CA ASN A 48 1.60 -19.89 1.66
C ASN A 48 0.08 -19.99 1.86
N ARG A 49 -0.54 -18.97 2.43
CA ARG A 49 -1.99 -18.88 2.62
C ARG A 49 -2.50 -17.57 2.10
N HIS A 50 -3.67 -17.61 1.46
CA HIS A 50 -4.32 -16.40 0.99
C HIS A 50 -4.77 -15.53 2.16
N ARG A 51 -4.46 -14.24 2.09
CA ARG A 51 -4.94 -13.21 3.02
C ARG A 51 -5.67 -12.12 2.25
N PHE A 52 -6.65 -11.52 2.92
CA PHE A 52 -7.50 -10.47 2.35
C PHE A 52 -7.51 -9.25 3.25
N GLY A 53 -7.11 -8.13 2.73
CA GLY A 53 -7.06 -6.85 3.44
C GLY A 53 -7.49 -5.68 2.58
N VAL A 54 -7.43 -4.52 3.17
CA VAL A 54 -7.73 -3.26 2.49
C VAL A 54 -6.70 -2.20 2.85
N ASN A 55 -6.47 -1.27 1.94
CA ASN A 55 -5.82 -0.01 2.24
C ASN A 55 -6.81 0.84 3.03
N TYR A 56 -6.43 1.26 4.23
CA TYR A 56 -7.33 1.99 5.11
C TYR A 56 -7.42 3.45 4.70
N THR A 57 -8.57 3.85 4.22
CA THR A 57 -8.94 5.24 3.95
C THR A 57 -9.96 5.66 5.00
N PRO A 58 -9.58 6.50 5.97
CA PRO A 58 -10.49 6.96 7.01
C PRO A 58 -11.72 7.69 6.44
N SER A 59 -12.94 7.22 6.77
CA SER A 59 -14.19 7.72 6.21
C SER A 59 -14.46 9.19 6.55
N HIS A 60 -14.02 9.64 7.72
CA HIS A 60 -14.32 10.98 8.23
C HIS A 60 -13.45 12.07 7.62
N ASN A 61 -12.14 11.91 7.68
CA ASN A 61 -11.18 12.97 7.33
C ASN A 61 -10.09 12.52 6.34
N TRP A 62 -10.24 11.37 5.71
CA TRP A 62 -9.27 10.88 4.75
C TRP A 62 -7.84 10.93 5.34
N TRP A 63 -6.82 11.39 4.58
CA TRP A 63 -5.44 11.45 5.05
C TRP A 63 -5.19 12.46 6.18
N PHE A 64 -6.11 13.42 6.35
CA PHE A 64 -6.02 14.44 7.40
C PHE A 64 -6.41 13.93 8.78
N CYS A 65 -6.90 12.70 8.89
CA CYS A 65 -7.27 12.06 10.16
C CYS A 65 -6.14 12.11 11.19
N TRP A 66 -4.88 12.03 10.75
CA TRP A 66 -3.72 12.11 11.64
C TRP A 66 -3.60 13.46 12.38
N ASN A 67 -4.12 14.55 11.81
CA ASN A 67 -4.14 15.89 12.43
C ASN A 67 -5.49 16.25 13.04
N ASP A 68 -6.55 15.54 12.67
CA ASP A 68 -7.91 15.68 13.23
C ASP A 68 -8.38 14.32 13.75
N TRP A 69 -7.75 13.90 14.87
CA TRP A 69 -7.88 12.55 15.39
C TRP A 69 -9.19 12.35 16.13
N ASN A 70 -10.04 11.46 15.65
CA ASN A 70 -11.32 11.09 16.23
C ASN A 70 -11.49 9.57 16.23
N LEU A 71 -11.57 8.97 17.40
CA LEU A 71 -11.66 7.52 17.56
C LEU A 71 -13.04 6.95 17.19
N ASP A 72 -14.11 7.73 17.26
CA ASP A 72 -15.46 7.21 17.00
C ASP A 72 -15.68 6.81 15.53
N PRO A 73 -15.38 7.66 14.51
CA PRO A 73 -15.41 7.22 13.12
C PRO A 73 -14.42 6.10 12.85
N ILE A 74 -13.18 6.15 13.40
CA ILE A 74 -12.17 5.11 13.22
C ILE A 74 -12.69 3.75 13.70
N LYS A 75 -13.32 3.68 14.87
CA LYS A 75 -13.91 2.44 15.39
C LYS A 75 -14.99 1.90 14.45
N ARG A 76 -15.89 2.76 13.96
CA ARG A 76 -16.94 2.34 13.01
C ARG A 76 -16.35 1.83 11.71
N ASP A 77 -15.33 2.49 11.17
CA ASP A 77 -14.63 2.07 9.97
C ASP A 77 -14.03 0.68 10.14
N LEU A 78 -13.30 0.47 11.24
CA LEU A 78 -12.66 -0.82 11.55
C LEU A 78 -13.69 -1.94 11.77
N ASP A 79 -14.82 -1.64 12.43
CA ASP A 79 -15.91 -2.61 12.60
C ASP A 79 -16.51 -3.01 11.24
N ALA A 80 -16.75 -2.04 10.36
CA ALA A 80 -17.28 -2.30 9.02
C ALA A 80 -16.30 -3.10 8.15
N ILE A 81 -15.01 -2.76 8.19
CA ILE A 81 -13.97 -3.47 7.45
C ILE A 81 -13.83 -4.92 7.95
N ALA A 82 -13.80 -5.13 9.27
CA ALA A 82 -13.76 -6.47 9.85
C ALA A 82 -14.98 -7.33 9.46
N ALA A 83 -16.17 -6.71 9.38
CA ALA A 83 -17.40 -7.38 8.95
C ALA A 83 -17.39 -7.82 7.47
N LEU A 84 -16.54 -7.20 6.64
CA LEU A 84 -16.28 -7.64 5.27
C LEU A 84 -15.33 -8.86 5.20
N GLY A 85 -14.75 -9.26 6.34
CA GLY A 85 -13.86 -10.42 6.40
C GLY A 85 -12.40 -10.09 6.11
N ALA A 86 -11.99 -8.82 6.12
CA ALA A 86 -10.58 -8.45 6.08
C ALA A 86 -9.83 -9.02 7.29
N ASP A 87 -8.55 -9.34 7.11
CA ASP A 87 -7.65 -9.83 8.16
C ASP A 87 -6.42 -8.93 8.35
N HIS A 88 -6.21 -7.97 7.48
CA HIS A 88 -5.13 -6.97 7.61
C HIS A 88 -5.50 -5.65 6.94
N LEU A 89 -4.84 -4.61 7.41
CA LEU A 89 -4.89 -3.27 6.81
C LEU A 89 -3.49 -2.80 6.46
N ARG A 90 -3.36 -2.16 5.30
CA ARG A 90 -2.23 -1.32 4.98
C ARG A 90 -2.58 0.11 5.37
N ILE A 91 -1.82 0.69 6.31
CA ILE A 91 -2.06 2.01 6.88
C ILE A 91 -0.95 2.99 6.47
N MET A 92 -1.33 4.15 5.94
CA MET A 92 -0.40 5.16 5.44
C MET A 92 -0.07 6.19 6.52
N LEU A 93 1.21 6.32 6.84
CA LEU A 93 1.69 7.41 7.68
C LEU A 93 2.04 8.60 6.80
N ILE A 94 1.42 9.74 7.04
CA ILE A 94 1.76 10.96 6.32
C ILE A 94 3.06 11.50 6.91
N TRP A 95 4.16 11.25 6.22
CA TRP A 95 5.51 11.48 6.75
C TRP A 95 5.71 12.84 7.42
N PRO A 96 5.38 14.01 6.80
CA PRO A 96 5.58 15.31 7.45
C PRO A 96 4.77 15.53 8.72
N TYR A 97 3.69 14.79 8.94
CA TYR A 97 2.92 14.88 10.18
C TYR A 97 3.62 14.17 11.33
N PHE A 98 4.18 13.01 11.03
CA PHE A 98 4.93 12.22 12.01
C PHE A 98 6.33 12.76 12.27
N GLN A 99 7.00 13.28 11.24
CA GLN A 99 8.36 13.82 11.34
C GLN A 99 8.44 15.20 10.68
N PRO A 100 8.10 16.28 11.41
CA PRO A 100 8.09 17.64 10.87
C PRO A 100 9.47 18.27 10.71
N ASN A 101 10.53 17.67 11.25
CA ASN A 101 11.92 18.07 11.04
C ASN A 101 12.90 16.88 11.12
N LEU A 102 14.16 17.11 10.75
CA LEU A 102 15.20 16.07 10.66
C LEU A 102 15.46 15.30 11.96
N THR A 103 15.28 15.95 13.12
CA THR A 103 15.78 15.46 14.41
C THR A 103 14.69 15.14 15.42
N TRP A 104 13.42 15.21 15.01
CA TRP A 104 12.32 15.00 15.92
C TRP A 104 11.14 14.28 15.24
N VAL A 105 10.62 13.27 15.93
CA VAL A 105 9.39 12.55 15.57
C VAL A 105 8.30 12.92 16.57
N SER A 106 7.10 13.17 16.07
CA SER A 106 5.95 13.60 16.87
C SER A 106 5.42 12.45 17.74
N TRP A 107 5.67 12.52 19.04
CA TRP A 107 5.14 11.54 19.99
C TRP A 107 3.61 11.50 19.99
N ALA A 108 2.93 12.61 19.72
CA ALA A 108 1.47 12.67 19.64
C ALA A 108 0.93 11.84 18.45
N HIS A 109 1.64 11.83 17.30
CA HIS A 109 1.27 11.00 16.16
C HIS A 109 1.64 9.53 16.39
N LEU A 110 2.74 9.25 17.08
CA LEU A 110 3.09 7.89 17.50
C LEU A 110 2.04 7.32 18.47
N GLU A 111 1.52 8.12 19.38
CA GLU A 111 0.42 7.72 20.28
C GLU A 111 -0.87 7.42 19.49
N ARG A 112 -1.22 8.25 18.49
CA ARG A 112 -2.35 7.99 17.59
C ARG A 112 -2.18 6.67 16.81
N LEU A 113 -0.96 6.42 16.33
CA LEU A 113 -0.63 5.14 15.70
C LEU A 113 -0.84 3.99 16.67
N SER A 114 -0.33 4.09 17.90
CA SER A 114 -0.51 3.06 18.93
C SER A 114 -1.99 2.79 19.22
N GLN A 115 -2.82 3.85 19.32
CA GLN A 115 -4.26 3.71 19.50
C GLN A 115 -4.92 2.99 18.30
N LEU A 116 -4.55 3.33 17.07
CA LEU A 116 -5.06 2.65 15.87
C LEU A 116 -4.68 1.16 15.88
N LEU A 117 -3.43 0.84 16.18
CA LEU A 117 -2.93 -0.53 16.24
C LEU A 117 -3.67 -1.35 17.30
N ALA A 118 -3.94 -0.77 18.47
CA ALA A 118 -4.72 -1.40 19.53
C ALA A 118 -6.15 -1.72 19.05
N LEU A 119 -6.84 -0.73 18.46
CA LEU A 119 -8.20 -0.90 17.93
C LEU A 119 -8.27 -1.94 16.79
N MET A 120 -7.24 -2.02 15.95
CA MET A 120 -7.10 -3.07 14.93
C MET A 120 -6.92 -4.44 15.58
N GLY A 121 -6.06 -4.54 16.60
CA GLY A 121 -5.83 -5.79 17.34
C GLY A 121 -7.10 -6.33 18.02
N GLU A 122 -7.93 -5.48 18.60
CA GLU A 122 -9.25 -5.83 19.16
C GLU A 122 -10.18 -6.50 18.13
N ARG A 123 -9.97 -6.22 16.86
CA ARG A 123 -10.78 -6.73 15.72
C ARG A 123 -10.09 -7.85 14.93
N ASN A 124 -8.96 -8.34 15.41
CA ASN A 124 -8.11 -9.31 14.71
C ASN A 124 -7.66 -8.84 13.32
N LEU A 125 -7.42 -7.54 13.18
CA LEU A 125 -6.85 -6.92 11.99
C LEU A 125 -5.34 -6.71 12.21
N ASP A 126 -4.53 -7.33 11.36
CA ASP A 126 -3.10 -7.11 11.37
C ASP A 126 -2.75 -5.80 10.62
N ALA A 127 -1.67 -5.14 11.02
CA ALA A 127 -1.24 -3.87 10.46
C ALA A 127 0.04 -4.00 9.63
N LEU A 128 0.01 -3.55 8.38
CA LEU A 128 1.19 -3.17 7.63
C LEU A 128 1.35 -1.66 7.70
N VAL A 129 2.49 -1.19 8.19
CA VAL A 129 2.75 0.24 8.40
C VAL A 129 3.55 0.80 7.23
N THR A 130 2.90 1.60 6.37
CA THR A 130 3.54 2.32 5.27
C THR A 130 4.16 3.61 5.77
N VAL A 131 5.49 3.76 5.64
CA VAL A 131 6.28 4.75 6.36
C VAL A 131 6.44 6.06 5.59
N PHE A 132 7.15 6.04 4.46
CA PHE A 132 7.46 7.26 3.71
C PHE A 132 6.36 7.53 2.68
N THR A 133 5.23 8.07 3.16
CA THR A 133 4.15 8.48 2.28
C THR A 133 4.37 9.91 1.84
N GLY A 134 4.91 10.08 0.64
CA GLY A 134 5.12 11.37 0.00
C GLY A 134 4.04 11.75 -1.01
N GLN A 135 3.31 10.75 -1.50
CA GLN A 135 2.22 10.93 -2.45
C GLN A 135 1.08 9.96 -2.10
N LEU A 136 -0.15 10.44 -2.12
CA LEU A 136 -1.38 9.65 -2.02
C LEU A 136 -2.46 10.27 -2.88
N SER A 137 -3.08 9.47 -3.74
CA SER A 137 -4.22 9.88 -4.56
C SER A 137 -3.99 11.22 -5.29
N GLY A 138 -2.74 11.48 -5.69
CA GLY A 138 -2.34 12.72 -6.36
C GLY A 138 -2.01 13.91 -5.44
N TRP A 139 -2.15 13.78 -4.12
CA TRP A 139 -1.68 14.78 -3.14
C TRP A 139 -0.24 14.51 -2.74
N PHE A 140 0.57 15.59 -2.67
CA PHE A 140 1.96 15.50 -2.24
C PHE A 140 2.12 15.95 -0.80
N PHE A 141 2.74 15.08 0.01
CA PHE A 141 3.01 15.27 1.43
C PHE A 141 4.52 15.22 1.68
N LEU A 142 5.25 16.11 1.01
CA LEU A 142 6.70 16.17 1.18
C LEU A 142 7.05 16.81 2.54
N PRO A 143 8.01 16.23 3.29
CA PRO A 143 8.42 16.84 4.56
C PRO A 143 9.07 18.23 4.33
N PRO A 144 8.97 19.15 5.31
CA PRO A 144 9.55 20.49 5.18
C PRO A 144 11.05 20.51 4.92
N PHE A 145 11.75 19.45 5.27
CA PHE A 145 13.18 19.25 5.05
C PHE A 145 13.50 18.49 3.76
N ASN A 146 12.51 18.28 2.88
CA ASN A 146 12.73 17.62 1.59
C ASN A 146 13.75 18.40 0.78
N LYS A 147 14.64 17.69 0.10
CA LYS A 147 15.65 18.24 -0.79
C LYS A 147 15.38 17.75 -2.22
N PRO A 148 15.91 18.46 -3.25
CA PRO A 148 15.81 18.00 -4.64
C PRO A 148 16.42 16.61 -4.84
N ASP A 149 15.92 15.89 -5.84
CA ASP A 149 16.47 14.60 -6.24
C ASP A 149 17.95 14.68 -6.62
N PRO A 150 18.74 13.67 -6.30
CA PRO A 150 18.40 12.40 -5.66
C PRO A 150 18.60 12.39 -4.13
N ALA A 151 18.49 13.53 -3.45
CA ALA A 151 18.94 13.70 -2.06
C ALA A 151 18.28 12.72 -1.07
N LEU A 152 17.00 12.32 -1.28
CA LEU A 152 16.35 11.34 -0.41
C LEU A 152 17.18 10.05 -0.27
N PHE A 153 17.85 9.65 -1.34
CA PHE A 153 18.59 8.39 -1.45
C PHE A 153 20.07 8.52 -1.14
N THR A 154 20.62 9.75 -1.11
CA THR A 154 22.09 9.99 -1.07
C THR A 154 22.55 10.89 0.06
N ASP A 155 21.68 11.72 0.62
CA ASP A 155 22.05 12.68 1.66
C ASP A 155 22.05 12.00 3.04
N GLU A 156 23.19 12.04 3.75
CA GLU A 156 23.36 11.37 5.04
C GLU A 156 22.51 12.00 6.17
N ASP A 157 22.16 13.27 6.11
CA ASP A 157 21.29 13.87 7.13
C ASP A 157 19.83 13.45 6.91
N LEU A 158 19.40 13.30 5.64
CA LEU A 158 18.11 12.70 5.32
C LEU A 158 18.08 11.21 5.72
N TRP A 159 19.17 10.47 5.51
CA TRP A 159 19.25 9.08 5.97
C TRP A 159 19.11 8.97 7.49
N LYS A 160 19.81 9.81 8.26
CA LYS A 160 19.69 9.83 9.74
C LYS A 160 18.26 10.16 10.18
N ALA A 161 17.57 11.06 9.47
CA ALA A 161 16.18 11.37 9.74
C ALA A 161 15.27 10.17 9.46
N GLN A 162 15.47 9.47 8.34
CA GLN A 162 14.74 8.26 8.01
C GLN A 162 14.99 7.16 9.06
N GLU A 163 16.24 6.95 9.44
CA GLU A 163 16.61 5.99 10.48
C GLU A 163 15.95 6.30 11.82
N LEU A 164 15.97 7.57 12.25
CA LEU A 164 15.28 8.02 13.45
C LEU A 164 13.80 7.67 13.40
N PHE A 165 13.16 7.96 12.28
CA PHE A 165 11.72 7.69 12.13
C PHE A 165 11.40 6.19 12.22
N ILE A 166 12.13 5.35 11.49
CA ILE A 166 11.98 3.88 11.55
C ILE A 166 12.16 3.35 12.97
N ARG A 167 13.17 3.85 13.71
CA ARG A 167 13.42 3.40 15.09
C ARG A 167 12.31 3.82 16.05
N GLU A 168 11.77 5.03 15.92
CA GLU A 168 10.64 5.49 16.77
C GLU A 168 9.36 4.71 16.47
N LEU A 169 9.09 4.43 15.18
CA LEU A 169 7.97 3.57 14.79
C LEU A 169 8.13 2.16 15.37
N ALA A 170 9.32 1.55 15.24
CA ALA A 170 9.56 0.22 15.78
C ALA A 170 9.35 0.14 17.30
N ARG A 171 9.73 1.18 18.05
CA ARG A 171 9.48 1.27 19.50
C ARG A 171 7.99 1.30 19.82
N THR A 172 7.21 2.09 19.04
CA THR A 172 5.75 2.18 19.18
C THR A 172 5.09 0.84 18.85
N MET A 173 5.48 0.22 17.74
CA MET A 173 4.92 -1.03 17.26
C MET A 173 5.21 -2.22 18.18
N LYS A 174 6.32 -2.18 18.94
CA LYS A 174 6.74 -3.28 19.84
C LYS A 174 5.70 -3.63 20.91
N ALA A 175 4.79 -2.72 21.24
CA ALA A 175 3.71 -2.95 22.21
C ALA A 175 2.50 -3.69 21.62
N HIS A 176 2.53 -4.04 20.32
CA HIS A 176 1.40 -4.60 19.58
C HIS A 176 1.77 -5.91 18.89
N ASP A 177 0.95 -6.93 19.03
CA ASP A 177 1.17 -8.28 18.47
C ASP A 177 0.60 -8.45 17.06
N ASN A 178 -0.10 -7.44 16.55
CA ASN A 178 -0.80 -7.47 15.25
C ASN A 178 -0.03 -6.72 14.14
N ILE A 179 1.29 -6.74 14.19
CA ILE A 179 2.13 -6.07 13.20
C ILE A 179 2.61 -7.07 12.15
N VAL A 180 2.31 -6.79 10.88
CA VAL A 180 2.87 -7.52 9.74
C VAL A 180 4.34 -7.12 9.54
N GLY A 181 4.61 -5.83 9.47
CA GLY A 181 5.91 -5.27 9.22
C GLY A 181 5.83 -3.83 8.72
N PHE A 182 6.92 -3.39 8.11
CA PHE A 182 6.99 -2.09 7.42
C PHE A 182 6.82 -2.27 5.91
N ASP A 183 6.06 -1.37 5.32
CA ASP A 183 6.20 -0.97 3.94
C ASP A 183 7.04 0.31 3.90
N PHE A 184 8.17 0.32 3.17
CA PHE A 184 9.07 1.47 3.26
C PHE A 184 8.41 2.77 2.78
N GLY A 185 7.43 2.72 1.88
CA GLY A 185 6.71 3.93 1.46
C GLY A 185 5.64 3.67 0.43
N ASN A 186 4.72 4.63 0.29
CA ASN A 186 3.69 4.57 -0.73
C ASN A 186 4.20 5.17 -2.03
N GLU A 187 4.34 4.32 -3.05
CA GLU A 187 4.69 4.71 -4.42
C GLU A 187 5.79 5.78 -4.50
N MET A 188 6.86 5.58 -3.68
CA MET A 188 7.95 6.57 -3.53
C MET A 188 8.58 6.97 -4.85
N ASN A 189 8.64 6.05 -5.80
CA ASN A 189 9.17 6.28 -7.14
C ASN A 189 8.35 7.28 -7.97
N THR A 190 7.15 7.67 -7.51
CA THR A 190 6.35 8.72 -8.16
C THR A 190 6.69 10.13 -7.71
N CYS A 191 7.36 10.29 -6.57
CA CYS A 191 7.68 11.59 -5.97
C CYS A 191 9.16 11.83 -5.68
N TRP A 192 9.97 10.77 -5.60
CA TRP A 192 11.43 10.87 -5.41
C TRP A 192 12.15 10.00 -6.42
N HIS A 193 13.13 10.59 -7.10
CA HIS A 193 13.80 9.93 -8.20
C HIS A 193 15.32 9.84 -7.99
N ALA A 194 15.89 8.72 -8.41
CA ALA A 194 17.32 8.50 -8.47
C ALA A 194 17.67 7.64 -9.68
N LYS A 195 18.97 7.49 -9.95
CA LYS A 195 19.42 6.40 -10.82
C LYS A 195 19.12 5.07 -10.14
N THR A 196 18.79 4.07 -10.92
CA THR A 196 18.35 2.75 -10.43
C THR A 196 19.36 2.11 -9.47
N ASP A 197 20.66 2.20 -9.76
CA ASP A 197 21.72 1.67 -8.89
C ASP A 197 21.75 2.38 -7.52
N VAL A 198 21.45 3.67 -7.47
CA VAL A 198 21.36 4.46 -6.23
C VAL A 198 20.11 4.05 -5.44
N GLY A 199 18.96 3.94 -6.11
CA GLY A 199 17.71 3.51 -5.48
C GLY A 199 17.81 2.10 -4.91
N ASP A 200 18.39 1.15 -5.66
CA ASP A 200 18.57 -0.23 -5.22
C ASP A 200 19.49 -0.33 -3.97
N VAL A 201 20.57 0.45 -3.92
CA VAL A 201 21.46 0.52 -2.74
C VAL A 201 20.70 1.08 -1.52
N TRP A 202 19.96 2.16 -1.70
CA TRP A 202 19.14 2.73 -0.63
C TRP A 202 18.10 1.72 -0.13
N MET A 203 17.40 1.06 -1.03
CA MET A 203 16.38 0.05 -0.71
C MET A 203 16.99 -1.10 0.12
N ALA A 204 18.12 -1.62 -0.28
CA ALA A 204 18.83 -2.66 0.47
C ALA A 204 19.22 -2.20 1.88
N ARG A 205 19.74 -0.96 2.01
CA ARG A 205 20.06 -0.31 3.30
C ARG A 205 18.81 -0.16 4.17
N MET A 206 17.68 0.24 3.58
CA MET A 206 16.39 0.41 4.28
C MET A 206 15.84 -0.93 4.79
N PHE A 207 15.83 -1.98 3.99
CA PHE A 207 15.41 -3.31 4.44
C PHE A 207 16.31 -3.86 5.55
N SER A 208 17.62 -3.61 5.49
CA SER A 208 18.55 -3.97 6.56
C SER A 208 18.23 -3.25 7.87
N LEU A 209 17.93 -1.95 7.80
CA LEU A 209 17.51 -1.18 8.97
C LEU A 209 16.20 -1.72 9.56
N MET A 210 15.17 -1.90 8.74
CA MET A 210 13.87 -2.42 9.19
C MET A 210 13.99 -3.79 9.83
N SER A 211 14.78 -4.69 9.24
CA SER A 211 15.04 -6.02 9.78
C SER A 211 15.83 -5.96 11.10
N SER A 212 16.70 -4.97 11.28
CA SER A 212 17.45 -4.79 12.52
C SER A 212 16.58 -4.36 13.71
N VAL A 213 15.51 -3.62 13.46
CA VAL A 213 14.61 -3.09 14.52
C VAL A 213 13.33 -3.92 14.70
N HIS A 214 12.94 -4.69 13.68
CA HIS A 214 11.79 -5.59 13.72
C HIS A 214 12.08 -6.86 12.92
N PRO A 215 12.89 -7.79 13.47
CA PRO A 215 13.43 -8.94 12.73
C PRO A 215 12.36 -9.95 12.29
N GLU A 216 11.25 -10.05 13.00
CA GLU A 216 10.15 -10.98 12.67
C GLU A 216 9.19 -10.41 11.62
N GLY A 217 9.35 -9.13 11.24
CA GLY A 217 8.46 -8.45 10.30
C GLY A 217 8.62 -8.94 8.86
N LEU A 218 7.52 -8.90 8.12
CA LEU A 218 7.52 -8.91 6.67
C LEU A 218 7.67 -7.48 6.18
N HIS A 219 8.89 -7.10 5.80
CA HIS A 219 9.14 -5.77 5.23
C HIS A 219 8.97 -5.82 3.72
N VAL A 220 8.29 -4.82 3.16
CA VAL A 220 7.92 -4.79 1.75
C VAL A 220 8.18 -3.43 1.11
N ASN A 221 8.05 -3.41 -0.21
CA ASN A 221 8.16 -2.22 -1.05
C ASN A 221 6.78 -1.86 -1.61
N GLY A 222 6.24 -0.71 -1.29
CA GLY A 222 4.99 -0.21 -1.86
C GLY A 222 5.23 0.67 -3.09
N VAL A 223 6.01 0.19 -4.07
CA VAL A 223 6.22 0.92 -5.33
C VAL A 223 5.04 0.74 -6.26
N ASP A 224 4.82 1.72 -7.15
CA ASP A 224 3.82 1.60 -8.20
C ASP A 224 4.22 0.57 -9.28
N HIS A 225 3.49 0.53 -10.41
CA HIS A 225 3.75 -0.44 -11.46
C HIS A 225 4.98 -0.13 -12.33
N HIS A 226 5.44 1.15 -12.41
CA HIS A 226 6.49 1.57 -13.35
C HIS A 226 7.77 0.75 -13.26
N PRO A 227 8.37 0.48 -12.08
CA PRO A 227 9.62 -0.28 -12.02
C PRO A 227 9.53 -1.70 -12.59
N TRP A 228 8.34 -2.26 -12.67
CA TRP A 228 8.10 -3.56 -13.28
C TRP A 228 8.07 -3.50 -14.80
N PHE A 229 7.70 -2.34 -15.36
CA PHE A 229 7.48 -2.14 -16.78
C PHE A 229 8.66 -1.48 -17.50
N GLU A 230 9.30 -0.51 -16.87
CA GLU A 230 10.37 0.29 -17.47
C GLU A 230 11.41 0.70 -16.41
N PRO A 231 12.61 1.13 -16.81
CA PRO A 231 13.62 1.60 -15.87
C PRO A 231 13.11 2.78 -15.02
N ASP A 232 13.26 2.64 -13.71
CA ASP A 232 12.83 3.63 -12.72
C ASP A 232 13.87 3.73 -11.59
N THR A 233 13.54 4.39 -10.51
CA THR A 233 14.37 4.53 -9.30
C THR A 233 14.78 3.16 -8.73
N PHE A 234 13.93 2.15 -8.84
CA PHE A 234 14.20 0.79 -8.38
C PHE A 234 14.19 -0.20 -9.55
N SER A 235 15.10 -1.16 -9.57
CA SER A 235 15.09 -2.19 -10.59
C SER A 235 14.05 -3.28 -10.29
N ALA A 236 13.37 -3.77 -11.31
CA ALA A 236 12.45 -4.90 -11.21
C ALA A 236 13.13 -6.15 -10.60
N ARG A 237 14.41 -6.36 -10.89
CA ARG A 237 15.19 -7.49 -10.33
C ARG A 237 15.43 -7.34 -8.84
N ALA A 238 15.81 -6.16 -8.36
CA ALA A 238 16.01 -5.91 -6.93
C ALA A 238 14.69 -5.99 -6.17
N LEU A 239 13.60 -5.46 -6.73
CA LEU A 239 12.26 -5.59 -6.17
C LEU A 239 11.82 -7.05 -6.09
N ALA A 240 12.01 -7.83 -7.14
CA ALA A 240 11.66 -9.25 -7.19
C ALA A 240 12.52 -10.13 -6.26
N ALA A 241 13.74 -9.70 -5.94
CA ALA A 241 14.62 -10.39 -5.00
C ALA A 241 14.12 -10.32 -3.55
N ASN A 242 13.30 -9.32 -3.19
CA ASN A 242 12.74 -9.19 -1.85
C ASN A 242 11.96 -10.43 -1.42
N ARG A 243 11.87 -10.66 -0.11
CA ARG A 243 11.16 -11.81 0.45
C ARG A 243 9.70 -11.87 -0.02
N PHE A 244 9.02 -10.74 -0.11
CA PHE A 244 7.63 -10.62 -0.50
C PHE A 244 7.41 -9.40 -1.42
N PRO A 245 7.66 -9.54 -2.73
CA PRO A 245 7.42 -8.47 -3.69
C PRO A 245 5.95 -8.03 -3.72
N VAL A 246 5.75 -6.73 -3.82
CA VAL A 246 4.43 -6.09 -3.89
C VAL A 246 4.17 -5.58 -5.29
N ILE A 247 2.94 -5.71 -5.74
CA ILE A 247 2.46 -5.10 -6.98
C ILE A 247 1.30 -4.15 -6.66
N HIS A 248 1.28 -2.98 -7.33
CA HIS A 248 0.12 -2.11 -7.45
C HIS A 248 -0.44 -2.29 -8.86
N ALA A 249 -1.67 -2.79 -8.96
CA ALA A 249 -2.21 -3.30 -10.22
C ALA A 249 -3.54 -2.61 -10.57
N TYR A 250 -3.45 -1.54 -11.32
CA TYR A 250 -4.58 -0.74 -11.78
C TYR A 250 -4.65 -0.76 -13.30
N PRO A 251 -5.70 -1.36 -13.93
CA PRO A 251 -5.80 -1.44 -15.39
C PRO A 251 -5.70 -0.10 -16.11
N TRP A 252 -6.24 0.97 -15.50
CA TRP A 252 -6.18 2.30 -16.06
C TRP A 252 -4.75 2.85 -16.08
N TRP A 253 -4.09 2.87 -14.93
CA TRP A 253 -2.76 3.45 -14.78
C TRP A 253 -1.67 2.64 -15.49
N ALA A 254 -1.81 1.31 -15.51
CA ALA A 254 -0.90 0.42 -16.21
C ALA A 254 -1.21 0.28 -17.70
N GLU A 255 -2.09 1.11 -18.26
CA GLU A 255 -2.42 1.15 -19.69
C GLU A 255 -3.04 -0.13 -20.28
N ALA A 256 -3.59 -1.02 -19.46
CA ALA A 256 -4.22 -2.27 -19.90
C ALA A 256 -5.34 -2.04 -20.93
N LEU A 257 -6.02 -0.88 -20.82
CA LEU A 257 -7.13 -0.51 -21.70
C LEU A 257 -6.70 -0.18 -23.14
N LYS A 258 -5.41 -0.01 -23.41
CA LYS A 258 -4.90 0.06 -24.79
C LYS A 258 -4.99 -1.26 -25.54
N TYR A 259 -5.10 -2.39 -24.81
CA TYR A 259 -5.02 -3.74 -25.34
C TYR A 259 -6.33 -4.53 -25.26
N GLY A 260 -7.36 -3.97 -24.61
CA GLY A 260 -8.68 -4.55 -24.48
C GLY A 260 -9.66 -3.63 -23.75
N GLY A 261 -10.92 -4.02 -23.67
CA GLY A 261 -11.94 -3.31 -22.89
C GLY A 261 -11.74 -3.53 -21.38
N PRO A 262 -12.51 -2.79 -20.54
CA PRO A 262 -12.39 -2.86 -19.09
C PRO A 262 -12.69 -4.25 -18.51
N MET A 263 -13.46 -5.08 -19.19
CA MET A 263 -13.80 -6.44 -18.77
C MET A 263 -13.05 -7.53 -19.56
N ASP A 264 -12.09 -7.15 -20.41
CA ASP A 264 -11.26 -8.10 -21.16
C ASP A 264 -10.05 -8.60 -20.34
N PRO A 265 -9.43 -9.72 -20.72
CA PRO A 265 -8.30 -10.33 -20.02
C PRO A 265 -7.13 -9.41 -19.63
N PRO A 266 -6.68 -8.44 -20.45
CA PRO A 266 -5.62 -7.51 -20.02
C PRO A 266 -5.98 -6.75 -18.74
N SER A 267 -7.25 -6.40 -18.55
CA SER A 267 -7.77 -5.74 -17.34
C SER A 267 -8.10 -6.77 -16.24
N THR A 268 -8.94 -7.76 -16.54
CA THR A 268 -9.50 -8.66 -15.53
C THR A 268 -8.54 -9.74 -15.04
N LYS A 269 -7.42 -9.98 -15.72
CA LYS A 269 -6.37 -10.92 -15.28
C LYS A 269 -5.06 -10.23 -14.89
N ILE A 270 -5.11 -8.92 -14.66
CA ILE A 270 -3.92 -8.10 -14.37
C ILE A 270 -3.15 -8.61 -13.15
N LEU A 271 -3.82 -9.08 -12.10
CA LEU A 271 -3.18 -9.60 -10.89
C LEU A 271 -2.34 -10.85 -11.18
N ALA A 272 -2.89 -11.79 -11.95
CA ALA A 272 -2.17 -12.99 -12.35
C ALA A 272 -0.98 -12.65 -13.28
N ALA A 273 -1.20 -11.75 -14.23
CA ALA A 273 -0.19 -11.33 -15.18
C ALA A 273 0.99 -10.60 -14.51
N PHE A 274 0.71 -9.68 -13.58
CA PHE A 274 1.77 -9.00 -12.82
C PHE A 274 2.51 -9.94 -11.88
N ALA A 275 1.82 -10.89 -11.24
CA ALA A 275 2.49 -11.91 -10.43
C ALA A 275 3.43 -12.79 -11.28
N ALA A 276 3.03 -13.13 -12.50
CA ALA A 276 3.90 -13.83 -13.43
C ALA A 276 5.11 -12.99 -13.86
N LEU A 277 4.90 -11.70 -14.11
CA LEU A 277 5.99 -10.76 -14.44
C LEU A 277 7.02 -10.68 -13.29
N VAL A 278 6.57 -10.51 -12.06
CA VAL A 278 7.45 -10.53 -10.86
C VAL A 278 8.26 -11.82 -10.79
N ARG A 279 7.62 -12.97 -11.00
CA ARG A 279 8.28 -14.28 -10.97
C ARG A 279 9.29 -14.45 -12.09
N SER A 280 9.04 -13.86 -13.25
CA SER A 280 10.00 -13.87 -14.36
C SER A 280 11.29 -13.13 -14.02
N TYR A 281 11.18 -11.97 -13.34
CA TYR A 281 12.32 -11.20 -12.83
C TYR A 281 13.03 -11.91 -11.66
N ALA A 282 12.27 -12.59 -10.80
CA ALA A 282 12.83 -13.36 -9.68
C ALA A 282 13.56 -14.64 -10.14
N GLY A 283 13.22 -15.17 -11.32
CA GLY A 283 13.69 -16.50 -11.77
C GLY A 283 13.12 -17.64 -10.91
N ASP A 284 12.00 -17.40 -10.20
CA ASP A 284 11.38 -18.34 -9.27
C ASP A 284 9.88 -18.40 -9.50
N ALA A 285 9.40 -19.52 -10.02
CA ALA A 285 7.97 -19.74 -10.30
C ALA A 285 7.10 -19.79 -9.03
N GLN A 286 7.70 -20.09 -7.89
CA GLN A 286 7.01 -20.19 -6.60
C GLN A 286 7.15 -18.95 -5.74
N LYS A 287 7.77 -17.87 -6.28
CA LYS A 287 7.92 -16.61 -5.56
C LYS A 287 6.55 -16.12 -5.09
N PRO A 288 6.34 -15.95 -3.78
CA PRO A 288 5.11 -15.35 -3.29
C PRO A 288 5.02 -13.89 -3.73
N VAL A 289 3.84 -13.44 -4.09
CA VAL A 289 3.57 -12.08 -4.57
C VAL A 289 2.36 -11.52 -3.81
N TRP A 290 2.44 -10.26 -3.44
CA TRP A 290 1.38 -9.53 -2.79
C TRP A 290 0.79 -8.48 -3.75
N ALA A 291 -0.53 -8.54 -3.98
CA ALA A 291 -1.26 -7.42 -4.56
C ALA A 291 -1.54 -6.39 -3.44
N GLY A 292 -0.60 -5.46 -3.24
CA GLY A 292 -0.65 -4.45 -2.18
C GLY A 292 -1.65 -3.34 -2.44
N GLU A 293 -1.89 -3.07 -3.73
CA GLU A 293 -2.99 -2.22 -4.19
C GLU A 293 -3.56 -2.76 -5.50
N PHE A 294 -4.88 -2.75 -5.59
CA PHE A 294 -5.56 -3.05 -6.86
C PHE A 294 -7.01 -2.58 -6.82
N ASN A 295 -7.47 -2.06 -7.96
CA ASN A 295 -8.84 -1.69 -8.25
C ASN A 295 -8.98 -1.49 -9.77
N THR A 296 -10.19 -1.31 -10.26
CA THR A 296 -10.42 -1.00 -11.67
C THR A 296 -9.86 0.36 -12.07
N CYS A 297 -10.05 1.38 -11.23
CA CYS A 297 -9.79 2.79 -11.54
C CYS A 297 -10.36 3.21 -12.91
N ILE A 298 -11.51 2.67 -13.28
CA ILE A 298 -12.20 2.97 -14.54
C ILE A 298 -13.50 3.68 -14.19
N GLU A 299 -13.51 4.99 -14.36
CA GLU A 299 -14.61 5.87 -13.95
C GLU A 299 -15.97 5.51 -14.59
N ALA A 300 -15.93 4.92 -15.80
CA ALA A 300 -17.15 4.51 -16.51
C ALA A 300 -17.85 3.28 -15.92
N LEU A 301 -17.19 2.53 -15.00
CA LEU A 301 -17.76 1.34 -14.40
C LEU A 301 -18.60 1.70 -13.16
N GLY A 302 -19.89 1.35 -13.19
CA GLY A 302 -20.73 1.40 -12.01
C GLY A 302 -20.43 0.30 -11.00
N GLU A 303 -20.98 0.38 -9.77
CA GLU A 303 -20.72 -0.54 -8.65
C GLU A 303 -20.83 -2.04 -9.07
N LYS A 304 -21.83 -2.40 -9.86
CA LYS A 304 -22.03 -3.79 -10.30
C LYS A 304 -20.86 -4.29 -11.15
N GLN A 305 -20.41 -3.50 -12.13
CA GLN A 305 -19.29 -3.89 -12.99
C GLN A 305 -17.96 -3.88 -12.23
N GLN A 306 -17.78 -2.97 -11.26
CA GLN A 306 -16.62 -2.99 -10.37
C GLN A 306 -16.60 -4.28 -9.53
N ALA A 307 -17.76 -4.74 -9.04
CA ALA A 307 -17.88 -6.01 -8.33
C ALA A 307 -17.57 -7.22 -9.22
N GLU A 308 -18.10 -7.26 -10.43
CA GLU A 308 -17.82 -8.32 -11.41
C GLU A 308 -16.32 -8.35 -11.78
N TRP A 309 -15.72 -7.18 -11.97
CA TRP A 309 -14.28 -7.06 -12.21
C TRP A 309 -13.48 -7.61 -11.02
N LEU A 310 -13.82 -7.20 -9.80
CA LEU A 310 -13.13 -7.63 -8.58
C LEU A 310 -13.17 -9.16 -8.43
N GLU A 311 -14.33 -9.77 -8.63
CA GLU A 311 -14.48 -11.23 -8.55
C GLU A 311 -13.61 -11.94 -9.60
N THR A 312 -13.60 -11.44 -10.83
CA THR A 312 -12.80 -12.01 -11.91
C THR A 312 -11.30 -11.82 -11.66
N ALA A 313 -10.88 -10.62 -11.26
CA ALA A 313 -9.47 -10.30 -11.06
C ALA A 313 -8.87 -11.07 -9.88
N VAL A 314 -9.58 -11.15 -8.76
CA VAL A 314 -9.11 -11.90 -7.60
C VAL A 314 -9.10 -13.40 -7.87
N THR A 315 -10.13 -13.94 -8.53
CA THR A 315 -10.15 -15.38 -8.91
C THR A 315 -8.96 -15.71 -9.81
N ALA A 316 -8.70 -14.92 -10.85
CA ALA A 316 -7.52 -15.08 -11.69
C ALA A 316 -6.20 -14.93 -10.90
N GLY A 317 -6.14 -13.99 -9.94
CA GLY A 317 -5.00 -13.82 -9.04
C GLY A 317 -4.76 -15.03 -8.15
N VAL A 318 -5.81 -15.63 -7.58
CA VAL A 318 -5.74 -16.89 -6.81
C VAL A 318 -5.22 -18.03 -7.68
N GLU A 319 -5.77 -18.21 -8.87
CA GLU A 319 -5.31 -19.21 -9.85
C GLU A 319 -3.86 -18.96 -10.29
N GLY A 320 -3.45 -17.69 -10.40
CA GLY A 320 -2.09 -17.25 -10.66
C GLY A 320 -1.15 -17.32 -9.46
N GLY A 321 -1.62 -17.79 -8.29
CA GLY A 321 -0.81 -17.97 -7.08
C GLY A 321 -0.41 -16.66 -6.38
N VAL A 322 -1.19 -15.60 -6.51
CA VAL A 322 -1.03 -14.40 -5.66
C VAL A 322 -1.33 -14.78 -4.22
N SER A 323 -0.44 -14.39 -3.29
CA SER A 323 -0.55 -14.81 -1.89
C SER A 323 -1.52 -13.94 -1.10
N TRP A 324 -1.33 -12.61 -1.14
CA TRP A 324 -2.15 -11.67 -0.39
C TRP A 324 -2.78 -10.64 -1.31
N PHE A 325 -3.98 -10.20 -0.93
CA PHE A 325 -4.81 -9.24 -1.67
C PHE A 325 -5.19 -8.10 -0.75
N THR A 326 -4.77 -6.88 -1.06
CA THR A 326 -5.11 -5.67 -0.30
C THR A 326 -5.77 -4.66 -1.22
N TYR A 327 -7.08 -4.60 -1.15
CA TYR A 327 -7.90 -3.79 -2.06
C TYR A 327 -7.69 -2.29 -1.81
N TRP A 328 -7.67 -1.50 -2.86
CA TRP A 328 -7.74 -0.05 -2.80
C TRP A 328 -9.17 0.39 -3.11
N ASP A 329 -9.96 0.89 -2.18
CA ASP A 329 -9.61 1.12 -0.78
C ASP A 329 -10.82 0.78 0.14
N SER A 330 -10.75 1.13 1.41
CA SER A 330 -11.81 0.78 2.36
C SER A 330 -13.08 1.60 2.18
N HIS A 331 -12.97 2.93 2.06
CA HIS A 331 -14.11 3.84 1.99
C HIS A 331 -13.96 4.84 0.84
N ASP A 332 -15.09 5.17 0.20
CA ASP A 332 -15.14 6.31 -0.71
C ASP A 332 -14.69 7.59 0.00
N VAL A 333 -13.92 8.42 -0.68
CA VAL A 333 -13.49 9.71 -0.15
C VAL A 333 -14.65 10.71 -0.17
N ASP A 334 -14.80 11.51 0.88
CA ASP A 334 -15.81 12.57 0.95
C ASP A 334 -15.55 13.62 -0.14
N ARG A 335 -16.60 13.97 -0.88
CA ARG A 335 -16.56 14.96 -1.97
C ARG A 335 -16.13 16.37 -1.53
N LYS A 336 -16.15 16.67 -0.22
CA LYS A 336 -15.59 17.93 0.31
C LYS A 336 -14.08 18.07 0.03
N PHE A 337 -13.38 16.94 -0.17
CA PHE A 337 -11.96 16.89 -0.54
C PHE A 337 -11.75 16.91 -2.06
N ALA A 338 -12.53 17.68 -2.79
CA ALA A 338 -12.60 17.78 -4.26
C ALA A 338 -11.23 17.73 -4.95
N PHE A 339 -10.70 16.54 -5.18
CA PHE A 339 -9.40 16.36 -5.79
C PHE A 339 -9.43 15.41 -7.00
N ASN A 340 -9.55 14.11 -6.77
CA ASN A 340 -9.61 13.10 -7.82
C ASN A 340 -10.99 12.43 -7.80
N SER A 341 -11.75 12.55 -8.89
CA SER A 341 -13.12 12.03 -8.97
C SER A 341 -13.19 10.52 -8.78
N LEU A 342 -12.13 9.79 -9.13
CA LEU A 342 -12.06 8.33 -8.95
C LEU A 342 -12.19 7.93 -7.48
N GLU A 343 -11.57 8.66 -6.56
CA GLU A 343 -11.57 8.36 -5.12
C GLU A 343 -12.97 8.43 -4.48
N TYR A 344 -13.95 9.06 -5.15
CA TYR A 344 -15.33 9.10 -4.67
C TYR A 344 -16.11 7.81 -4.88
N SER A 345 -15.50 6.81 -5.53
CA SER A 345 -16.19 5.57 -5.91
C SER A 345 -15.31 4.30 -5.81
N LEU A 346 -14.11 4.38 -5.29
CA LEU A 346 -13.18 3.24 -5.22
C LEU A 346 -13.40 2.36 -3.98
N GLY A 347 -13.96 2.90 -2.90
CA GLY A 347 -14.15 2.19 -1.64
C GLY A 347 -15.02 0.94 -1.74
N LEU A 348 -14.77 -0.04 -0.88
CA LEU A 348 -15.69 -1.16 -0.63
C LEU A 348 -16.96 -0.69 0.11
N LEU A 349 -16.81 0.41 0.83
CA LEU A 349 -17.84 1.09 1.61
C LEU A 349 -18.02 2.51 1.08
N THR A 350 -19.23 3.03 1.11
CA THR A 350 -19.43 4.47 0.94
C THR A 350 -18.86 5.23 2.12
N ASN A 351 -18.64 6.52 1.98
CA ASN A 351 -18.12 7.38 3.04
C ASN A 351 -18.98 7.35 4.33
N ASP A 352 -20.29 7.10 4.22
CA ASP A 352 -21.23 6.96 5.35
C ASP A 352 -21.37 5.51 5.86
N GLY A 353 -20.57 4.57 5.33
CA GLY A 353 -20.46 3.18 5.81
C GLY A 353 -21.42 2.17 5.18
N ARG A 354 -22.16 2.53 4.12
CA ARG A 354 -22.95 1.54 3.36
C ARG A 354 -22.02 0.60 2.61
N VAL A 355 -22.25 -0.70 2.73
CA VAL A 355 -21.53 -1.71 1.92
C VAL A 355 -21.96 -1.61 0.46
N LYS A 356 -21.01 -1.47 -0.45
CA LYS A 356 -21.23 -1.39 -1.89
C LYS A 356 -21.21 -2.78 -2.53
N GLU A 357 -21.58 -2.90 -3.80
CA GLU A 357 -21.55 -4.19 -4.52
C GLU A 357 -20.16 -4.82 -4.52
N GLN A 358 -19.09 -4.02 -4.72
CA GLN A 358 -17.71 -4.51 -4.59
C GLN A 358 -17.35 -4.89 -3.15
N GLY A 359 -17.95 -4.28 -2.13
CA GLY A 359 -17.81 -4.70 -0.73
C GLY A 359 -18.41 -6.09 -0.48
N HIS A 360 -19.59 -6.35 -1.04
CA HIS A 360 -20.19 -7.69 -1.00
C HIS A 360 -19.39 -8.72 -1.77
N ALA A 361 -18.83 -8.35 -2.95
CA ALA A 361 -17.93 -9.20 -3.70
C ALA A 361 -16.65 -9.52 -2.93
N PHE A 362 -16.00 -8.52 -2.30
CA PHE A 362 -14.83 -8.72 -1.45
C PHE A 362 -15.12 -9.70 -0.31
N LYS A 363 -16.26 -9.56 0.35
CA LYS A 363 -16.67 -10.46 1.43
C LYS A 363 -16.79 -11.91 0.93
N ARG A 364 -17.46 -12.14 -0.19
CA ARG A 364 -17.57 -13.50 -0.80
C ARG A 364 -16.22 -14.08 -1.12
N LEU A 365 -15.30 -13.29 -1.68
CA LEU A 365 -13.94 -13.72 -1.99
C LEU A 365 -13.12 -14.06 -0.74
N ALA A 366 -13.21 -13.22 0.29
CA ALA A 366 -12.57 -13.49 1.57
C ALA A 366 -13.10 -14.78 2.21
N GLU A 367 -14.41 -14.99 2.23
CA GLU A 367 -15.04 -16.24 2.69
C GLU A 367 -14.60 -17.46 1.87
N ALA A 368 -14.45 -17.26 0.55
CA ALA A 368 -14.07 -18.34 -0.35
C ALA A 368 -12.60 -18.75 -0.23
N TYR A 369 -11.69 -17.81 -0.04
CA TYR A 369 -10.25 -18.06 -0.22
C TYR A 369 -9.38 -17.80 1.00
N ARG A 370 -9.75 -16.92 1.93
CA ARG A 370 -8.93 -16.58 3.10
C ARG A 370 -8.51 -17.82 3.89
N GLY A 371 -7.23 -17.93 4.20
CA GLY A 371 -6.64 -19.05 4.94
C GLY A 371 -6.44 -20.32 4.12
N LYS A 372 -6.94 -20.40 2.89
CA LYS A 372 -6.65 -21.53 1.99
C LYS A 372 -5.20 -21.48 1.53
N ALA A 373 -4.64 -22.64 1.20
CA ALA A 373 -3.28 -22.76 0.70
C ALA A 373 -3.14 -22.08 -0.67
N VAL A 374 -2.05 -21.34 -0.85
CA VAL A 374 -1.69 -20.77 -2.15
C VAL A 374 -1.21 -21.90 -3.06
N LEU A 375 -1.79 -21.99 -4.24
CA LEU A 375 -1.37 -22.90 -5.29
C LEU A 375 -0.40 -22.18 -6.22
N PHE A 376 0.89 -22.26 -5.91
CA PHE A 376 1.92 -21.67 -6.76
C PHE A 376 2.03 -22.37 -8.11
N PRO A 377 2.33 -21.65 -9.21
CA PRO A 377 2.59 -22.24 -10.51
C PRO A 377 3.70 -23.29 -10.44
N LYS A 378 3.51 -24.44 -11.09
CA LYS A 378 4.50 -25.53 -11.14
C LYS A 378 5.54 -25.34 -12.23
N ALA A 379 5.14 -24.70 -13.33
CA ALA A 379 6.02 -24.43 -14.46
C ALA A 379 6.77 -23.11 -14.25
N ALA A 380 8.02 -23.07 -14.67
CA ALA A 380 8.77 -21.82 -14.71
C ALA A 380 8.04 -20.81 -15.60
N VAL A 381 7.89 -19.60 -15.11
CA VAL A 381 7.53 -18.46 -15.96
C VAL A 381 8.77 -18.16 -16.81
N GLY A 382 8.63 -17.98 -18.11
CA GLY A 382 9.75 -17.72 -19.03
C GLY A 382 10.64 -16.54 -18.58
N ALA A 383 11.68 -16.23 -19.36
CA ALA A 383 12.52 -15.07 -19.10
C ALA A 383 11.68 -13.77 -19.03
N PRO A 384 12.11 -12.75 -18.26
CA PRO A 384 11.44 -11.47 -18.23
C PRO A 384 11.43 -10.80 -19.61
N PRO A 385 10.65 -9.73 -19.80
CA PRO A 385 10.62 -9.00 -21.07
C PRO A 385 12.03 -8.67 -21.57
N ALA A 386 12.32 -8.96 -22.84
CA ALA A 386 13.62 -8.66 -23.44
C ALA A 386 13.87 -7.14 -23.55
N GLU A 387 12.79 -6.38 -23.72
CA GLU A 387 12.78 -4.93 -23.71
C GLU A 387 11.96 -4.47 -22.50
N GLN A 388 12.61 -3.86 -21.52
CA GLN A 388 11.96 -3.28 -20.35
C GLN A 388 11.48 -1.87 -20.71
N THR A 389 10.40 -1.80 -21.47
CA THR A 389 9.64 -0.63 -21.85
C THR A 389 8.16 -0.93 -21.64
N MET A 390 7.31 0.09 -21.53
CA MET A 390 5.86 -0.12 -21.38
C MET A 390 5.32 -1.06 -22.47
N ASP A 391 5.63 -0.80 -23.74
CA ASP A 391 5.16 -1.62 -24.86
C ASP A 391 5.78 -3.03 -24.87
N GLY A 392 7.08 -3.15 -24.59
CA GLY A 392 7.78 -4.44 -24.53
C GLY A 392 7.26 -5.32 -23.42
N THR A 393 6.99 -4.75 -22.27
CA THR A 393 6.42 -5.45 -21.11
C THR A 393 4.97 -5.85 -21.37
N TRP A 394 4.15 -4.97 -21.96
CA TRP A 394 2.80 -5.35 -22.36
C TRP A 394 2.78 -6.46 -23.42
N LYS A 395 3.68 -6.43 -24.39
CA LYS A 395 3.81 -7.54 -25.35
C LYS A 395 4.04 -8.88 -24.63
N TRP A 396 4.95 -8.91 -23.66
CA TRP A 396 5.21 -10.08 -22.83
C TRP A 396 3.97 -10.52 -22.03
N LEU A 397 3.25 -9.58 -21.40
CA LEU A 397 2.03 -9.86 -20.64
C LEU A 397 0.90 -10.40 -21.53
N LEU A 398 0.74 -9.87 -22.74
CA LEU A 398 -0.26 -10.36 -23.71
C LEU A 398 0.06 -11.78 -24.18
N ASP A 399 1.33 -12.08 -24.43
CA ASP A 399 1.80 -13.42 -24.78
C ASP A 399 1.54 -14.40 -23.61
N TYR A 400 1.84 -13.98 -22.37
CA TYR A 400 1.53 -14.77 -21.17
C TYR A 400 0.02 -15.05 -21.02
N LEU A 401 -0.82 -14.05 -21.27
CA LEU A 401 -2.28 -14.19 -21.22
C LEU A 401 -2.87 -14.98 -22.40
N GLY A 402 -2.10 -15.25 -23.44
CA GLY A 402 -2.59 -15.80 -24.71
C GLY A 402 -3.60 -14.86 -25.39
N TRP A 403 -3.48 -13.54 -25.13
CA TRP A 403 -4.40 -12.54 -25.64
C TRP A 403 -3.88 -11.85 -26.89
N LYS A 404 -4.69 -11.87 -27.95
CA LYS A 404 -4.40 -11.08 -29.15
C LYS A 404 -5.17 -9.78 -29.07
N ALA A 405 -4.44 -8.69 -28.91
CA ALA A 405 -5.05 -7.37 -28.90
C ALA A 405 -5.86 -7.17 -30.22
N THR A 406 -7.14 -7.00 -30.11
CA THR A 406 -7.94 -6.44 -31.19
C THR A 406 -7.52 -4.98 -31.31
N LYS A 407 -7.17 -4.52 -32.53
CA LYS A 407 -6.79 -3.12 -32.75
C LYS A 407 -7.77 -2.23 -32.00
N ALA A 408 -7.22 -1.37 -31.12
CA ALA A 408 -8.01 -0.38 -30.41
C ALA A 408 -8.94 0.30 -31.42
N ARG A 409 -10.23 0.30 -31.15
CA ARG A 409 -11.15 1.20 -31.83
C ARG A 409 -10.74 2.60 -31.37
N ALA A 410 -10.15 3.35 -32.32
CA ALA A 410 -9.76 4.75 -32.15
C ALA A 410 -10.94 5.63 -31.74
#